data_95b024f329e241a820bdbeb1527a914a
#
_entry.id   95b024f329e241a820bdbeb1527a914a
#
_cell.length_a   1.000
_cell.length_b   1.000
_cell.length_c   1.000
_cell.angle_alpha   90.00
_cell.angle_beta   90.00
_cell.angle_gamma   90.00
#
_symmetry.space_group_name_H-M   'P 1'
#
loop_
_entity.id
_entity.type
_entity.pdbx_description
1 polymer ?
#
loop_
_entity_poly.entity_id
_entity_poly.type
_entity_poly.pdbx_seq_one_letter_code
_entity_poly.pdbx_strand_id
1 'polypeptide(L)'
;EHKKEKRNGAFGTMLAGAGTEDRFQGRASINKFQKQQQSSFLGMGNNVNEQGFSLSDYMNFSGGSQQMMGGGGGTMRIQIDGAQSGVPLNFGGRQNGIMTNYAGGLNFNKDFSPKTQLNTSYFYSYLDQNLLRSIDRINYLPSGSYNFAQNSKQLSNAHNHRANLTLDQKLDSANSFKLTASASYNESNQAYQTSSTTALPDGTLQNEGINTTTNNSSGINFNTNMLLRHRFAKKGRTVSANLTFGINHAESCGTLQSTNQYYTTPGETLDIAQTNSQVNDNQTYGANVSYTEPLGNRKYLEASYNIRT
;
A
#
# COMPACT_ATOMS: atom_id res chain seq x y z
N GLU A 1 -27.99 17.19 10.73
CA GLU A 1 -28.03 18.43 9.93
C GLU A 1 -27.20 19.50 10.62
N HIS A 2 -26.05 19.87 10.06
CA HIS A 2 -25.24 20.98 10.57
C HIS A 2 -25.90 22.31 10.18
N LYS A 3 -26.02 23.22 11.17
CA LYS A 3 -26.53 24.59 10.96
C LYS A 3 -25.79 25.27 9.79
N LYS A 4 -26.53 25.90 8.88
CA LYS A 4 -26.02 26.53 7.63
C LYS A 4 -24.86 27.52 7.83
N GLU A 5 -24.65 28.05 9.04
CA GLU A 5 -23.63 29.04 9.37
C GLU A 5 -22.26 28.49 9.75
N LYS A 6 -22.11 27.13 9.95
CA LYS A 6 -20.85 26.49 10.36
C LYS A 6 -20.21 25.65 9.27
N ARG A 7 -20.27 26.08 8.00
CA ARG A 7 -19.69 25.36 6.86
C ARG A 7 -18.21 25.65 6.63
N ASN A 8 -17.58 26.53 7.41
CA ASN A 8 -16.17 26.83 7.36
C ASN A 8 -15.56 26.52 8.72
N GLY A 9 -14.53 25.73 8.75
CA GLY A 9 -13.82 25.37 9.98
C GLY A 9 -12.53 24.63 9.68
N ALA A 10 -11.64 24.68 10.63
CA ALA A 10 -10.45 23.85 10.64
C ALA A 10 -10.37 23.17 12.01
N PHE A 11 -9.99 21.91 11.99
CA PHE A 11 -9.66 21.17 13.20
C PHE A 11 -8.48 20.25 12.92
N GLY A 12 -7.80 19.86 13.95
CA GLY A 12 -6.67 18.97 13.82
C GLY A 12 -6.15 18.52 15.17
N THR A 13 -5.26 17.58 15.12
CA THR A 13 -4.50 17.09 16.25
C THR A 13 -3.02 17.17 15.92
N MET A 14 -2.23 17.53 16.91
CA MET A 14 -0.78 17.49 16.83
C MET A 14 -0.25 16.81 18.07
N LEU A 15 0.75 15.96 17.88
CA LEU A 15 1.50 15.29 18.93
C LEU A 15 2.97 15.43 18.61
N ALA A 16 3.75 15.77 19.61
CA ALA A 16 5.21 15.75 19.54
C ALA A 16 5.76 15.17 20.84
N GLY A 17 6.75 14.34 20.73
CA GLY A 17 7.45 13.70 21.85
C GLY A 17 8.92 13.52 21.54
N ALA A 18 9.74 13.66 22.55
CA ALA A 18 11.16 13.33 22.51
C ALA A 18 11.50 12.49 23.75
N GLY A 19 12.44 11.57 23.58
CA GLY A 19 12.88 10.67 24.62
C GLY A 19 14.40 10.62 24.72
N THR A 20 14.92 9.77 25.58
CA THR A 20 16.34 9.44 25.65
C THR A 20 16.78 8.67 24.39
N GLU A 21 18.07 8.60 24.11
CA GLU A 21 18.65 7.86 22.99
C GLU A 21 18.12 8.30 21.63
N ASP A 22 17.97 9.62 21.43
CA ASP A 22 17.48 10.24 20.20
C ASP A 22 16.08 9.75 19.75
N ARG A 23 15.26 9.27 20.71
CA ARG A 23 13.89 8.85 20.42
C ARG A 23 13.00 10.05 20.19
N PHE A 24 12.22 10.00 19.10
CA PHE A 24 11.26 11.03 18.77
C PHE A 24 9.97 10.46 18.22
N GLN A 25 8.91 11.26 18.37
CA GLN A 25 7.62 11.01 17.77
C GLN A 25 6.96 12.33 17.40
N GLY A 26 6.47 12.43 16.19
CA GLY A 26 5.66 13.54 15.72
C GLY A 26 4.47 13.04 14.92
N ARG A 27 3.30 13.63 15.14
CA ARG A 27 2.10 13.36 14.36
C ARG A 27 1.30 14.66 14.21
N ALA A 28 0.80 14.90 13.02
CA ALA A 28 -0.11 16.01 12.74
C ALA A 28 -1.23 15.54 11.82
N SER A 29 -2.47 15.90 12.16
CA SER A 29 -3.64 15.71 11.31
C SER A 29 -4.39 17.02 11.29
N ILE A 30 -4.50 17.66 10.15
CA ILE A 30 -5.12 18.97 9.97
C ILE A 30 -6.16 18.87 8.88
N ASN A 31 -7.39 19.24 9.19
CA ASN A 31 -8.50 19.22 8.24
C ASN A 31 -9.12 20.63 8.18
N LYS A 32 -9.22 21.15 6.98
CA LYS A 32 -9.86 22.44 6.71
C LYS A 32 -11.05 22.23 5.79
N PHE A 33 -12.22 22.65 6.27
CA PHE A 33 -13.47 22.59 5.52
C PHE A 33 -13.90 23.99 5.14
N GLN A 34 -14.31 24.14 3.91
CA GLN A 34 -14.95 25.33 3.36
C GLN A 34 -16.20 24.89 2.60
N LYS A 35 -17.08 25.84 2.27
CA LYS A 35 -18.39 25.52 1.66
C LYS A 35 -18.35 24.54 0.48
N GLN A 36 -17.30 24.59 -0.33
CA GLN A 36 -17.12 23.78 -1.55
C GLN A 36 -15.73 23.16 -1.65
N GLN A 37 -14.98 23.16 -0.56
CA GLN A 37 -13.60 22.66 -0.55
C GLN A 37 -13.29 22.02 0.80
N GLN A 38 -12.63 20.89 0.72
CA GLN A 38 -11.97 20.23 1.83
C GLN A 38 -10.49 20.06 1.50
N SER A 39 -9.63 20.46 2.43
CA SER A 39 -8.20 20.20 2.34
C SER A 39 -7.77 19.51 3.63
N SER A 40 -7.05 18.41 3.50
CA SER A 40 -6.54 17.64 4.64
C SER A 40 -5.05 17.42 4.51
N PHE A 41 -4.34 17.56 5.60
CA PHE A 41 -2.94 17.18 5.75
C PHE A 41 -2.82 16.13 6.84
N LEU A 42 -2.04 15.11 6.57
CA LEU A 42 -1.68 14.06 7.50
C LEU A 42 -0.18 13.88 7.46
N GLY A 43 0.49 13.89 8.61
CA GLY A 43 1.92 13.72 8.71
C GLY A 43 2.33 12.99 9.98
N MET A 44 3.36 12.18 9.89
CA MET A 44 3.98 11.52 11.03
C MET A 44 5.45 11.24 10.80
N GLY A 45 6.19 11.17 11.89
CA GLY A 45 7.55 10.65 11.93
C GLY A 45 7.87 10.13 13.32
N ASN A 46 8.45 8.96 13.41
CA ASN A 46 8.88 8.40 14.69
C ASN A 46 9.97 7.34 14.51
N ASN A 47 10.73 7.11 15.59
CA ASN A 47 11.66 5.99 15.74
C ASN A 47 11.42 5.20 17.04
N VAL A 48 10.20 5.22 17.54
CA VAL A 48 9.76 4.53 18.76
C VAL A 48 8.94 3.28 18.47
N ASN A 49 9.04 2.76 17.25
CA ASN A 49 8.29 1.60 16.75
C ASN A 49 6.76 1.79 16.83
N GLU A 50 6.29 3.05 16.84
CA GLU A 50 4.86 3.28 16.75
C GLU A 50 4.39 3.03 15.33
N GLN A 51 3.38 2.21 15.21
CA GLN A 51 2.74 1.96 13.92
C GLN A 51 2.02 3.21 13.45
N GLY A 52 1.94 3.36 12.15
CA GLY A 52 1.42 4.48 11.42
C GLY A 52 0.10 5.11 11.86
N PHE A 53 -0.65 5.57 10.93
CA PHE A 53 -1.93 6.24 11.19
C PHE A 53 -3.01 5.23 11.60
N SER A 54 -3.94 5.66 12.45
CA SER A 54 -5.12 4.86 12.70
C SER A 54 -5.98 4.75 11.43
N LEU A 55 -6.76 3.68 11.31
CA LEU A 55 -7.70 3.54 10.20
C LEU A 55 -8.66 4.73 10.13
N SER A 56 -9.08 5.28 11.28
CA SER A 56 -9.93 6.46 11.35
C SER A 56 -9.24 7.72 10.81
N ASP A 57 -7.95 7.91 11.09
CA ASP A 57 -7.19 9.04 10.54
C ASP A 57 -7.11 8.97 9.02
N TYR A 58 -6.82 7.78 8.49
CA TYR A 58 -6.75 7.55 7.06
C TYR A 58 -8.11 7.71 6.36
N MET A 59 -9.19 7.21 6.97
CA MET A 59 -10.54 7.37 6.45
C MET A 59 -10.98 8.83 6.43
N ASN A 60 -10.69 9.57 7.49
CA ASN A 60 -10.97 11.02 7.55
C ASN A 60 -10.14 11.78 6.50
N PHE A 61 -8.88 11.41 6.33
CA PHE A 61 -8.00 11.98 5.33
C PHE A 61 -8.50 11.69 3.90
N SER A 62 -8.87 10.45 3.59
CA SER A 62 -9.31 10.04 2.25
C SER A 62 -10.72 10.51 1.89
N GLY A 63 -11.45 11.13 2.82
CA GLY A 63 -12.86 11.53 2.63
C GLY A 63 -13.82 10.34 2.60
N GLY A 64 -13.33 9.14 2.96
CA GLY A 64 -14.05 7.88 2.83
C GLY A 64 -15.33 7.74 3.67
N SER A 65 -15.52 8.59 4.68
CA SER A 65 -16.76 8.60 5.47
C SER A 65 -18.02 8.93 4.64
N GLN A 66 -17.90 9.72 3.58
CA GLN A 66 -19.02 10.03 2.69
C GLN A 66 -19.26 8.98 1.60
N GLN A 67 -18.22 8.30 1.14
CA GLN A 67 -18.39 7.21 0.16
C GLN A 67 -18.97 5.94 0.80
N MET A 68 -18.76 5.74 2.10
CA MET A 68 -19.30 4.60 2.84
C MET A 68 -20.82 4.68 3.10
N MET A 69 -21.39 5.87 3.18
CA MET A 69 -22.81 6.05 3.48
C MET A 69 -23.74 6.10 2.24
N GLY A 70 -23.19 6.14 1.04
CA GLY A 70 -23.97 6.35 -0.20
C GLY A 70 -24.33 5.10 -1.01
N GLY A 71 -23.92 3.90 -0.59
CA GLY A 71 -24.17 2.65 -1.34
C GLY A 71 -24.93 1.63 -0.50
N GLY A 72 -26.12 1.23 -0.98
CA GLY A 72 -27.04 0.33 -0.29
C GLY A 72 -26.40 -0.95 0.27
N GLY A 73 -26.76 -1.26 1.49
CA GLY A 73 -26.88 -2.54 2.21
C GLY A 73 -25.94 -3.72 1.94
N GLY A 74 -24.68 -3.52 1.59
CA GLY A 74 -23.70 -4.59 1.45
C GLY A 74 -22.65 -4.55 2.57
N THR A 75 -22.33 -5.71 3.14
CA THR A 75 -21.20 -5.84 4.09
C THR A 75 -19.91 -5.39 3.42
N MET A 76 -19.35 -4.26 3.90
CA MET A 76 -18.10 -3.74 3.39
C MET A 76 -16.95 -4.62 3.87
N ARG A 77 -16.37 -5.38 2.96
CA ARG A 77 -15.06 -5.99 3.18
C ARG A 77 -14.01 -4.93 2.83
N ILE A 78 -13.43 -4.30 3.86
CA ILE A 78 -12.22 -3.52 3.69
C ILE A 78 -11.09 -4.53 3.50
N GLN A 79 -10.79 -4.84 2.24
CA GLN A 79 -9.62 -5.63 1.90
C GLN A 79 -8.42 -4.66 1.92
N ILE A 80 -7.91 -4.40 3.11
CA ILE A 80 -6.67 -3.66 3.29
C ILE A 80 -5.57 -4.70 3.24
N ASP A 81 -5.03 -4.92 2.06
CA ASP A 81 -3.80 -5.65 1.91
C ASP A 81 -2.67 -4.74 2.41
N GLY A 82 -2.31 -4.91 3.68
CA GLY A 82 -1.41 -4.00 4.41
C GLY A 82 -0.02 -3.87 3.75
N ALA A 83 0.41 -4.87 2.99
CA ALA A 83 1.67 -4.87 2.27
C ALA A 83 1.62 -4.10 0.94
N GLN A 84 0.46 -4.04 0.28
CA GLN A 84 0.30 -3.37 -1.02
C GLN A 84 -0.26 -1.95 -0.93
N SER A 85 -0.78 -1.54 0.24
CA SER A 85 -1.40 -0.21 0.36
C SER A 85 -0.39 0.93 0.41
N GLY A 86 0.88 0.68 0.76
CA GLY A 86 1.91 1.72 0.92
C GLY A 86 1.58 2.77 1.99
N VAL A 87 0.46 2.61 2.69
CA VAL A 87 0.05 3.48 3.80
C VAL A 87 0.34 2.74 5.10
N PRO A 88 1.19 3.30 5.99
CA PRO A 88 1.49 2.68 7.27
C PRO A 88 0.28 2.81 8.21
N LEU A 89 -0.62 1.84 8.15
CA LEU A 89 -1.79 1.78 9.03
C LEU A 89 -1.49 0.93 10.27
N ASN A 90 -1.97 1.39 11.41
CA ASN A 90 -1.87 0.65 12.66
C ASN A 90 -3.01 -0.36 12.78
N PHE A 91 -2.66 -1.64 12.63
CA PHE A 91 -3.56 -2.77 12.83
C PHE A 91 -3.32 -3.50 14.17
N GLY A 92 -2.55 -2.92 15.08
CA GLY A 92 -2.31 -3.48 16.42
C GLY A 92 -1.32 -4.64 16.48
N GLY A 93 -0.53 -4.89 15.43
CA GLY A 93 0.52 -5.93 15.43
C GLY A 93 1.79 -5.49 16.17
N ARG A 94 2.54 -6.45 16.74
CA ARG A 94 3.89 -6.19 17.24
C ARG A 94 4.86 -5.98 16.08
N GLN A 95 5.61 -4.88 16.13
CA GLN A 95 6.72 -4.63 15.21
C GLN A 95 8.01 -5.20 15.81
N ASN A 96 8.75 -5.95 14.99
CA ASN A 96 10.04 -6.50 15.38
C ASN A 96 11.17 -5.60 14.88
N GLY A 97 12.21 -5.45 15.69
CA GLY A 97 13.36 -4.61 15.37
C GLY A 97 13.16 -3.14 15.72
N ILE A 98 14.11 -2.31 15.32
CA ILE A 98 14.08 -0.86 15.48
C ILE A 98 13.66 -0.27 14.14
N MET A 99 12.64 0.58 14.18
CA MET A 99 12.05 1.17 12.96
C MET A 99 12.06 2.69 13.06
N THR A 100 12.41 3.32 11.95
CA THR A 100 12.19 4.75 11.73
C THR A 100 11.18 4.92 10.61
N ASN A 101 10.09 5.61 10.90
CA ASN A 101 8.98 5.81 9.97
C ASN A 101 8.76 7.29 9.72
N TYR A 102 8.60 7.66 8.45
CA TYR A 102 8.07 8.95 8.04
C TYR A 102 6.92 8.73 7.07
N ALA A 103 5.85 9.49 7.25
CA ALA A 103 4.75 9.44 6.29
C ALA A 103 4.04 10.78 6.24
N GLY A 104 3.53 11.14 5.07
CA GLY A 104 2.77 12.35 4.89
C GLY A 104 1.83 12.27 3.71
N GLY A 105 0.70 12.96 3.83
CA GLY A 105 -0.30 12.99 2.78
C GLY A 105 -1.02 14.32 2.70
N LEU A 106 -1.46 14.63 1.50
CA LEU A 106 -2.31 15.78 1.16
C LEU A 106 -3.55 15.27 0.47
N ASN A 107 -4.70 15.73 0.91
CA ASN A 107 -5.97 15.48 0.25
C ASN A 107 -6.63 16.82 -0.07
N PHE A 108 -7.14 16.92 -1.29
CA PHE A 108 -7.82 18.11 -1.77
C PHE A 108 -9.07 17.71 -2.54
N ASN A 109 -10.22 18.14 -2.01
CA ASN A 109 -11.54 17.91 -2.61
C ASN A 109 -12.19 19.26 -2.85
N LYS A 110 -12.66 19.48 -4.07
CA LYS A 110 -13.28 20.75 -4.45
C LYS A 110 -14.42 20.58 -5.42
N ASP A 111 -15.54 21.19 -5.09
CA ASP A 111 -16.67 21.41 -5.99
C ASP A 111 -16.47 22.76 -6.69
N PHE A 112 -15.90 22.77 -7.90
CA PHE A 112 -15.72 24.00 -8.68
C PHE A 112 -17.07 24.61 -9.10
N SER A 113 -18.03 23.73 -9.34
CA SER A 113 -19.40 24.05 -9.69
C SER A 113 -20.32 22.86 -9.37
N PRO A 114 -21.66 23.01 -9.46
CA PRO A 114 -22.58 21.88 -9.40
C PRO A 114 -22.37 20.81 -10.48
N LYS A 115 -21.55 21.14 -11.48
CA LYS A 115 -21.24 20.27 -12.62
C LYS A 115 -19.83 19.66 -12.56
N THR A 116 -18.93 20.22 -11.74
CA THR A 116 -17.50 19.84 -11.74
C THR A 116 -17.03 19.59 -10.31
N GLN A 117 -16.68 18.35 -10.03
CA GLN A 117 -16.13 17.92 -8.72
C GLN A 117 -14.76 17.28 -8.97
N LEU A 118 -13.77 17.72 -8.20
CA LEU A 118 -12.41 17.19 -8.21
C LEU A 118 -12.07 16.67 -6.82
N ASN A 119 -11.62 15.43 -6.74
CA ASN A 119 -11.02 14.84 -5.55
C ASN A 119 -9.62 14.34 -5.93
N THR A 120 -8.62 14.77 -5.19
CA THR A 120 -7.24 14.32 -5.39
C THR A 120 -6.54 14.12 -4.07
N SER A 121 -5.68 13.12 -4.02
CA SER A 121 -4.83 12.86 -2.86
C SER A 121 -3.44 12.40 -3.30
N TYR A 122 -2.47 12.76 -2.50
CA TYR A 122 -1.12 12.24 -2.59
C TYR A 122 -0.67 11.78 -1.21
N PHE A 123 0.03 10.66 -1.17
CA PHE A 123 0.58 10.09 0.04
C PHE A 123 1.99 9.56 -0.21
N TYR A 124 2.89 9.85 0.72
CA TYR A 124 4.25 9.34 0.75
C TYR A 124 4.49 8.63 2.07
N SER A 125 5.23 7.52 2.04
CA SER A 125 5.76 6.89 3.24
C SER A 125 7.17 6.37 3.03
N TYR A 126 7.97 6.46 4.07
CA TYR A 126 9.30 5.91 4.20
C TYR A 126 9.38 5.04 5.45
N LEU A 127 9.97 3.88 5.30
CA LEU A 127 10.26 2.94 6.37
C LEU A 127 11.74 2.59 6.32
N ASP A 128 12.42 2.67 7.45
CA ASP A 128 13.75 2.12 7.71
C ASP A 128 13.64 1.15 8.89
N GLN A 129 14.07 -0.08 8.71
CA GLN A 129 13.99 -1.13 9.71
C GLN A 129 15.33 -1.83 9.89
N ASN A 130 15.76 -1.96 11.14
CA ASN A 130 16.89 -2.76 11.56
C ASN A 130 16.40 -3.85 12.52
N LEU A 131 16.52 -5.09 12.10
CA LEU A 131 16.10 -6.25 12.87
C LEU A 131 17.31 -7.14 13.16
N LEU A 132 17.60 -7.33 14.45
CA LEU A 132 18.57 -8.29 14.93
C LEU A 132 17.81 -9.46 15.55
N ARG A 133 18.20 -10.68 15.21
CA ARG A 133 17.57 -11.90 15.74
C ARG A 133 18.66 -12.92 16.06
N SER A 134 18.58 -13.50 17.28
CA SER A 134 19.37 -14.65 17.71
C SER A 134 18.45 -15.84 17.97
N ILE A 135 18.86 -17.00 17.54
CA ILE A 135 18.16 -18.26 17.74
C ILE A 135 19.20 -19.26 18.28
N ASP A 136 18.90 -19.84 19.44
CA ASP A 136 19.61 -20.96 20.00
C ASP A 136 18.62 -22.11 20.15
N ARG A 137 18.97 -23.26 19.59
CA ARG A 137 18.08 -24.42 19.54
C ARG A 137 18.88 -25.70 19.74
N ILE A 138 18.34 -26.60 20.57
CA ILE A 138 18.81 -27.98 20.70
C ILE A 138 17.86 -28.87 19.90
N ASN A 139 18.42 -29.66 18.99
CA ASN A 139 17.67 -30.61 18.18
C ASN A 139 17.96 -32.02 18.72
N TYR A 140 16.91 -32.73 19.11
CA TYR A 140 16.98 -34.10 19.60
C TYR A 140 16.62 -35.05 18.46
N LEU A 141 17.54 -35.92 18.08
CA LEU A 141 17.35 -37.00 17.11
C LEU A 141 17.52 -38.35 17.76
N PRO A 142 16.98 -39.44 17.20
CA PRO A 142 17.22 -40.80 17.74
C PRO A 142 18.70 -41.19 17.77
N SER A 143 19.51 -40.58 16.90
CA SER A 143 20.97 -40.81 16.78
C SER A 143 21.81 -39.92 17.67
N GLY A 144 21.24 -39.00 18.44
CA GLY A 144 21.91 -38.02 19.27
C GLY A 144 21.31 -36.62 19.12
N SER A 145 21.83 -35.66 19.86
CA SER A 145 21.40 -34.26 19.77
C SER A 145 22.49 -33.38 19.16
N TYR A 146 22.08 -32.23 18.66
CA TYR A 146 23.01 -31.17 18.22
C TYR A 146 22.46 -29.80 18.59
N ASN A 147 23.38 -28.86 18.85
CA ASN A 147 23.11 -27.49 19.15
C ASN A 147 23.21 -26.69 17.83
N PHE A 148 22.21 -25.84 17.60
CA PHE A 148 22.18 -24.90 16.47
C PHE A 148 22.05 -23.48 17.01
N ALA A 149 22.99 -22.63 16.64
CA ALA A 149 22.97 -21.21 16.94
C ALA A 149 22.93 -20.40 15.64
N GLN A 150 22.12 -19.37 15.59
CA GLN A 150 22.01 -18.50 14.43
C GLN A 150 21.84 -17.05 14.87
N ASN A 151 22.64 -16.18 14.30
CA ASN A 151 22.49 -14.74 14.41
C ASN A 151 22.14 -14.17 13.06
N SER A 152 21.15 -13.31 13.00
CA SER A 152 20.74 -12.66 11.76
C SER A 152 20.57 -11.17 11.94
N LYS A 153 20.93 -10.42 10.91
CA LYS A 153 20.72 -8.98 10.79
C LYS A 153 19.97 -8.72 9.49
N GLN A 154 18.86 -8.02 9.60
CA GLN A 154 18.10 -7.55 8.45
C GLN A 154 18.04 -6.03 8.49
N LEU A 155 18.42 -5.43 7.38
CA LEU A 155 18.24 -4.01 7.10
C LEU A 155 17.25 -3.90 5.96
N SER A 156 16.22 -3.10 6.14
CA SER A 156 15.20 -2.89 5.11
C SER A 156 14.86 -1.42 5.05
N ASN A 157 14.83 -0.86 3.86
CA ASN A 157 14.23 0.45 3.64
C ASN A 157 13.21 0.39 2.50
N ALA A 158 12.17 1.18 2.61
CA ALA A 158 11.12 1.23 1.61
C ALA A 158 10.58 2.65 1.45
N HIS A 159 10.38 3.05 0.20
CA HIS A 159 9.72 4.28 -0.20
C HIS A 159 8.43 3.95 -0.94
N ASN A 160 7.34 4.62 -0.59
CA ASN A 160 6.06 4.42 -1.25
C ASN A 160 5.45 5.77 -1.59
N HIS A 161 5.05 5.93 -2.83
CA HIS A 161 4.33 7.08 -3.34
C HIS A 161 2.97 6.62 -3.85
N ARG A 162 1.92 7.35 -3.54
CA ARG A 162 0.57 7.07 -4.03
C ARG A 162 -0.14 8.36 -4.37
N ALA A 163 -0.73 8.41 -5.56
CA ALA A 163 -1.58 9.51 -6.01
C ALA A 163 -2.92 8.97 -6.48
N ASN A 164 -4.01 9.68 -6.15
CA ASN A 164 -5.35 9.38 -6.63
C ASN A 164 -5.99 10.64 -7.16
N LEU A 165 -6.79 10.49 -8.21
CA LEU A 165 -7.56 11.53 -8.85
C LEU A 165 -8.96 11.01 -9.17
N THR A 166 -9.98 11.77 -8.83
CA THR A 166 -11.34 11.57 -9.32
C THR A 166 -11.88 12.89 -9.81
N LEU A 167 -12.26 12.95 -11.06
CA LEU A 167 -12.93 14.07 -11.69
C LEU A 167 -14.32 13.64 -12.15
N ASP A 168 -15.36 14.25 -11.61
CA ASP A 168 -16.75 14.07 -12.05
C ASP A 168 -17.21 15.35 -12.75
N GLN A 169 -17.57 15.23 -14.03
CA GLN A 169 -17.92 16.36 -14.88
C GLN A 169 -19.24 16.11 -15.58
N LYS A 170 -20.20 16.98 -15.34
CA LYS A 170 -21.44 17.08 -16.14
C LYS A 170 -21.21 18.12 -17.23
N LEU A 171 -21.10 17.67 -18.48
CA LEU A 171 -20.91 18.57 -19.64
C LEU A 171 -22.19 19.39 -19.87
N ASP A 172 -23.33 18.68 -19.91
CA ASP A 172 -24.65 19.25 -20.05
C ASP A 172 -25.72 18.43 -19.31
N SER A 173 -27.00 18.60 -19.65
CA SER A 173 -28.11 17.84 -19.04
C SER A 173 -28.16 16.38 -19.48
N ALA A 174 -27.54 16.04 -20.60
CA ALA A 174 -27.56 14.72 -21.21
C ALA A 174 -26.22 13.97 -21.05
N ASN A 175 -25.09 14.69 -20.98
CA ASN A 175 -23.75 14.14 -21.04
C ASN A 175 -22.98 14.35 -19.75
N SER A 176 -22.34 13.31 -19.27
CA SER A 176 -21.38 13.38 -18.16
C SER A 176 -20.25 12.38 -18.34
N PHE A 177 -19.10 12.70 -17.76
CA PHE A 177 -18.03 11.74 -17.62
C PHE A 177 -17.45 11.75 -16.20
N LYS A 178 -16.94 10.60 -15.79
CA LYS A 178 -16.18 10.44 -14.54
C LYS A 178 -14.86 9.79 -14.88
N LEU A 179 -13.78 10.45 -14.51
CA LEU A 179 -12.42 9.92 -14.58
C LEU A 179 -11.94 9.57 -13.19
N THR A 180 -11.48 8.35 -13.00
CA THR A 180 -10.79 7.92 -11.79
C THR A 180 -9.41 7.40 -12.20
N ALA A 181 -8.36 7.93 -11.60
CA ALA A 181 -6.99 7.49 -11.84
C ALA A 181 -6.27 7.26 -10.50
N SER A 182 -5.46 6.24 -10.46
CA SER A 182 -4.56 5.94 -9.35
C SER A 182 -3.18 5.62 -9.87
N ALA A 183 -2.16 6.13 -9.19
CA ALA A 183 -0.77 5.84 -9.46
C ALA A 183 -0.06 5.48 -8.15
N SER A 184 0.81 4.48 -8.18
CA SER A 184 1.72 4.19 -7.09
C SER A 184 3.11 3.85 -7.62
N TYR A 185 4.13 4.28 -6.88
CA TYR A 185 5.52 3.89 -7.04
C TYR A 185 6.02 3.37 -5.70
N ASN A 186 6.61 2.19 -5.73
CA ASN A 186 7.20 1.56 -4.57
C ASN A 186 8.65 1.22 -4.89
N GLU A 187 9.53 1.46 -3.93
CA GLU A 187 10.92 1.06 -3.96
C GLU A 187 11.28 0.42 -2.62
N SER A 188 11.97 -0.70 -2.64
CA SER A 188 12.40 -1.40 -1.43
C SER A 188 13.77 -2.01 -1.63
N ASN A 189 14.63 -1.79 -0.65
CA ASN A 189 15.95 -2.36 -0.57
C ASN A 189 16.06 -3.17 0.72
N GLN A 190 16.50 -4.42 0.61
CA GLN A 190 16.68 -5.32 1.73
C GLN A 190 18.07 -5.93 1.68
N ALA A 191 18.73 -5.98 2.83
CA ALA A 191 19.95 -6.72 3.06
C ALA A 191 19.75 -7.64 4.28
N TYR A 192 20.00 -8.92 4.10
CA TYR A 192 19.86 -9.93 5.13
C TYR A 192 21.17 -10.70 5.25
N GLN A 193 21.74 -10.72 6.44
CA GLN A 193 22.94 -11.47 6.76
C GLN A 193 22.63 -12.45 7.88
N THR A 194 23.06 -13.68 7.72
CA THR A 194 22.92 -14.74 8.71
C THR A 194 24.25 -15.42 8.91
N SER A 195 24.64 -15.61 10.17
CA SER A 195 25.70 -16.53 10.57
C SER A 195 25.09 -17.66 11.39
N SER A 196 25.44 -18.90 11.10
CA SER A 196 24.92 -20.09 11.80
C SER A 196 26.04 -21.04 12.11
N THR A 197 25.90 -21.74 13.24
CA THR A 197 26.81 -22.78 13.69
C THR A 197 25.99 -24.00 14.13
N THR A 198 26.48 -25.19 13.81
CA THR A 198 25.96 -26.46 14.31
C THR A 198 27.06 -27.19 15.03
N ALA A 199 26.84 -27.59 16.27
CA ALA A 199 27.81 -28.28 17.08
C ALA A 199 27.17 -29.48 17.81
N LEU A 200 27.95 -30.50 18.10
CA LEU A 200 27.55 -31.59 19.00
C LEU A 200 27.43 -31.07 20.46
N PRO A 201 26.80 -31.84 21.36
CA PRO A 201 26.68 -31.43 22.77
C PRO A 201 28.01 -31.20 23.51
N ASP A 202 29.07 -31.82 23.04
CA ASP A 202 30.43 -31.67 23.56
C ASP A 202 31.14 -30.40 23.04
N GLY A 203 30.46 -29.60 22.15
CA GLY A 203 31.01 -28.39 21.55
C GLY A 203 31.74 -28.63 20.23
N THR A 204 31.85 -29.88 19.75
CA THR A 204 32.52 -30.16 18.47
C THR A 204 31.71 -29.57 17.31
N LEU A 205 32.29 -28.63 16.57
CA LEU A 205 31.68 -28.02 15.41
C LEU A 205 31.45 -29.05 14.30
N GLN A 206 30.26 -29.01 13.75
CA GLN A 206 29.87 -29.84 12.61
C GLN A 206 29.82 -29.01 11.32
N ASN A 207 29.29 -27.78 11.42
CA ASN A 207 29.31 -26.85 10.32
C ASN A 207 29.17 -25.40 10.78
N GLU A 208 29.72 -24.49 9.99
CA GLU A 208 29.49 -23.04 10.08
C GLU A 208 29.02 -22.51 8.73
N GLY A 209 28.12 -21.54 8.74
CA GLY A 209 27.61 -20.92 7.52
C GLY A 209 27.42 -19.41 7.67
N ILE A 210 27.78 -18.70 6.63
CA ILE A 210 27.49 -17.25 6.49
C ILE A 210 26.72 -17.10 5.19
N ASN A 211 25.53 -16.49 5.29
CA ASN A 211 24.70 -16.16 4.14
C ASN A 211 24.44 -14.67 4.11
N THR A 212 24.63 -14.05 2.97
CA THR A 212 24.27 -12.65 2.70
C THR A 212 23.36 -12.61 1.51
N THR A 213 22.17 -12.04 1.69
CA THR A 213 21.18 -11.85 0.63
C THR A 213 20.87 -10.38 0.50
N THR A 214 20.88 -9.85 -0.71
CA THR A 214 20.35 -8.53 -1.01
C THR A 214 19.17 -8.66 -1.96
N ASN A 215 18.20 -7.78 -1.83
CA ASN A 215 17.09 -7.67 -2.77
C ASN A 215 16.70 -6.21 -2.93
N ASN A 216 16.77 -5.71 -4.16
CA ASN A 216 16.33 -4.39 -4.53
C ASN A 216 15.15 -4.54 -5.47
N SER A 217 14.05 -3.89 -5.17
CA SER A 217 12.86 -3.95 -5.99
C SER A 217 12.26 -2.57 -6.18
N SER A 218 11.74 -2.32 -7.37
CA SER A 218 10.96 -1.14 -7.68
C SER A 218 9.74 -1.49 -8.51
N GLY A 219 8.69 -0.69 -8.41
CA GLY A 219 7.49 -0.93 -9.17
C GLY A 219 6.62 0.29 -9.34
N ILE A 220 6.04 0.42 -10.53
CA ILE A 220 5.03 1.42 -10.88
C ILE A 220 3.73 0.69 -11.16
N ASN A 221 2.65 1.17 -10.56
CA ASN A 221 1.30 0.75 -10.89
C ASN A 221 0.47 1.99 -11.23
N PHE A 222 -0.16 1.98 -12.41
CA PHE A 222 -1.07 3.02 -12.85
C PHE A 222 -2.36 2.38 -13.33
N ASN A 223 -3.49 2.86 -12.82
CA ASN A 223 -4.81 2.41 -13.24
C ASN A 223 -5.69 3.62 -13.48
N THR A 224 -6.45 3.57 -14.56
CA THR A 224 -7.45 4.59 -14.86
C THR A 224 -8.76 3.96 -15.34
N ASN A 225 -9.84 4.60 -14.97
CA ASN A 225 -11.18 4.24 -15.37
C ASN A 225 -11.92 5.51 -15.80
N MET A 226 -12.44 5.51 -17.03
CA MET A 226 -13.19 6.63 -17.60
C MET A 226 -14.61 6.16 -17.94
N LEU A 227 -15.60 6.68 -17.25
CA LEU A 227 -16.99 6.38 -17.45
C LEU A 227 -17.69 7.54 -18.16
N LEU A 228 -18.08 7.32 -19.39
CA LEU A 228 -18.87 8.22 -20.22
C LEU A 228 -20.35 7.83 -20.12
N ARG A 229 -21.23 8.79 -19.97
CA ARG A 229 -22.69 8.58 -19.92
C ARG A 229 -23.40 9.57 -20.82
N HIS A 230 -24.35 9.03 -21.56
CA HIS A 230 -25.27 9.84 -22.37
C HIS A 230 -26.72 9.45 -22.08
N ARG A 231 -27.56 10.44 -21.86
CA ARG A 231 -29.02 10.30 -21.68
C ARG A 231 -29.73 10.84 -22.90
N PHE A 232 -30.50 10.00 -23.55
CA PHE A 232 -31.30 10.39 -24.69
C PHE A 232 -32.55 11.19 -24.30
N ALA A 233 -33.22 11.82 -25.29
CA ALA A 233 -34.46 12.56 -25.08
C ALA A 233 -35.60 11.65 -24.57
N LYS A 234 -35.65 10.37 -24.98
CA LYS A 234 -36.59 9.39 -24.42
C LYS A 234 -36.24 9.08 -22.98
N LYS A 235 -37.14 9.40 -22.06
CA LYS A 235 -36.96 9.19 -20.62
C LYS A 235 -36.62 7.73 -20.32
N GLY A 236 -35.48 7.53 -19.64
CA GLY A 236 -34.99 6.20 -19.25
C GLY A 236 -34.08 5.53 -20.27
N ARG A 237 -33.93 6.06 -21.49
CA ARG A 237 -32.96 5.58 -22.48
C ARG A 237 -31.58 6.17 -22.18
N THR A 238 -30.58 5.30 -21.99
CA THR A 238 -29.21 5.71 -21.67
C THR A 238 -28.20 4.83 -22.39
N VAL A 239 -27.05 5.40 -22.68
CA VAL A 239 -25.85 4.64 -23.04
C VAL A 239 -24.70 5.06 -22.11
N SER A 240 -23.93 4.07 -21.68
CA SER A 240 -22.69 4.30 -20.95
C SER A 240 -21.53 3.52 -21.55
N ALA A 241 -20.36 4.11 -21.54
CA ALA A 241 -19.12 3.46 -21.93
C ALA A 241 -18.11 3.60 -20.79
N ASN A 242 -17.60 2.50 -20.31
CA ASN A 242 -16.57 2.44 -19.29
C ASN A 242 -15.28 1.94 -19.92
N LEU A 243 -14.26 2.80 -19.94
CA LEU A 243 -12.93 2.50 -20.47
C LEU A 243 -11.97 2.33 -19.32
N THR A 244 -11.24 1.22 -19.30
CA THR A 244 -10.21 0.94 -18.30
C THR A 244 -8.85 0.80 -18.96
N PHE A 245 -7.84 1.35 -18.32
CA PHE A 245 -6.45 1.18 -18.71
C PHE A 245 -5.60 1.01 -17.47
N GLY A 246 -4.70 0.02 -17.48
CA GLY A 246 -3.77 -0.26 -16.40
C GLY A 246 -2.39 -0.59 -16.91
N ILE A 247 -1.38 -0.15 -16.18
CA ILE A 247 0.02 -0.53 -16.34
C ILE A 247 0.52 -0.98 -14.97
N ASN A 248 1.17 -2.12 -14.94
CA ASN A 248 1.96 -2.59 -13.81
C ASN A 248 3.33 -3.01 -14.33
N HIS A 249 4.36 -2.29 -13.91
CA HIS A 249 5.75 -2.63 -14.16
C HIS A 249 6.44 -2.82 -12.81
N ALA A 250 7.09 -3.95 -12.63
CA ALA A 250 7.85 -4.24 -11.42
C ALA A 250 9.14 -4.97 -11.79
N GLU A 251 10.22 -4.52 -11.19
CA GLU A 251 11.55 -5.15 -11.31
C GLU A 251 12.11 -5.45 -9.92
N SER A 252 12.84 -6.55 -9.88
CA SER A 252 13.54 -7.00 -8.69
C SER A 252 14.88 -7.60 -9.09
N CYS A 253 15.94 -7.21 -8.39
CA CYS A 253 17.27 -7.75 -8.53
C CYS A 253 17.80 -8.15 -7.16
N GLY A 254 18.23 -9.40 -7.04
CA GLY A 254 18.75 -9.94 -5.80
C GLY A 254 20.08 -10.66 -5.97
N THR A 255 20.85 -10.73 -4.90
CA THR A 255 22.07 -11.52 -4.81
C THR A 255 22.01 -12.44 -3.61
N LEU A 256 22.57 -13.63 -3.74
CA LEU A 256 22.86 -14.56 -2.65
C LEU A 256 24.34 -14.88 -2.68
N GLN A 257 25.00 -14.68 -1.56
CA GLN A 257 26.35 -15.16 -1.28
C GLN A 257 26.27 -16.05 -0.03
N SER A 258 26.73 -17.29 -0.15
CA SER A 258 26.68 -18.28 0.91
C SER A 258 28.01 -19.00 0.98
N THR A 259 28.63 -19.05 2.14
CA THR A 259 29.81 -19.86 2.44
C THR A 259 29.46 -20.80 3.58
N ASN A 260 29.60 -22.11 3.34
CA ASN A 260 29.39 -23.15 4.36
C ASN A 260 30.65 -23.98 4.51
N GLN A 261 31.19 -24.02 5.73
CA GLN A 261 32.32 -24.83 6.11
C GLN A 261 31.86 -26.08 6.86
N TYR A 262 32.16 -27.25 6.36
CA TYR A 262 31.86 -28.53 6.98
C TYR A 262 33.10 -29.09 7.65
N TYR A 263 32.95 -29.47 8.94
CA TYR A 263 34.05 -30.01 9.75
C TYR A 263 34.02 -31.51 9.84
N THR A 264 32.91 -32.16 9.46
CA THR A 264 32.78 -33.62 9.39
C THR A 264 33.51 -34.20 8.16
N THR A 265 33.74 -33.36 7.15
CA THR A 265 34.56 -33.69 5.96
C THR A 265 35.65 -32.63 5.90
N PRO A 266 36.86 -32.88 6.50
CA PRO A 266 37.90 -31.88 6.60
C PRO A 266 38.29 -31.27 5.26
N GLY A 267 38.29 -29.92 5.21
CA GLY A 267 38.64 -29.15 4.04
C GLY A 267 37.51 -28.91 3.03
N GLU A 268 36.28 -29.35 3.33
CA GLU A 268 35.13 -29.07 2.45
C GLU A 268 34.53 -27.73 2.79
N THR A 269 34.57 -26.80 1.85
CA THR A 269 33.90 -25.50 1.87
C THR A 269 33.00 -25.41 0.65
N LEU A 270 31.75 -25.08 0.85
CA LEU A 270 30.78 -24.85 -0.21
C LEU A 270 30.51 -23.36 -0.33
N ASP A 271 30.92 -22.76 -1.43
CA ASP A 271 30.63 -21.38 -1.80
C ASP A 271 29.56 -21.32 -2.88
N ILE A 272 28.54 -20.48 -2.63
CA ILE A 272 27.46 -20.24 -3.58
C ILE A 272 27.37 -18.74 -3.81
N ALA A 273 27.40 -18.32 -5.06
CA ALA A 273 27.14 -16.96 -5.47
C ALA A 273 26.09 -16.98 -6.59
N GLN A 274 24.96 -16.34 -6.33
CA GLN A 274 23.83 -16.30 -7.25
C GLN A 274 23.31 -14.88 -7.39
N THR A 275 22.87 -14.55 -8.60
CA THR A 275 22.13 -13.32 -8.89
C THR A 275 20.82 -13.72 -9.53
N ASN A 276 19.72 -13.14 -9.05
CA ASN A 276 18.40 -13.28 -9.64
C ASN A 276 17.91 -11.92 -10.11
N SER A 277 17.26 -11.90 -11.26
CA SER A 277 16.58 -10.72 -11.78
C SER A 277 15.21 -11.13 -12.28
N GLN A 278 14.22 -10.33 -11.92
CA GLN A 278 12.84 -10.54 -12.33
C GLN A 278 12.27 -9.23 -12.82
N VAL A 279 11.64 -9.27 -13.99
CA VAL A 279 10.86 -8.15 -14.52
C VAL A 279 9.44 -8.66 -14.78
N ASN A 280 8.47 -7.89 -14.33
CA ASN A 280 7.06 -8.19 -14.54
C ASN A 280 6.40 -6.97 -15.18
N ASP A 281 5.97 -7.14 -16.43
CA ASP A 281 5.24 -6.13 -17.20
C ASP A 281 3.83 -6.63 -17.49
N ASN A 282 2.85 -5.85 -17.07
CA ASN A 282 1.45 -6.14 -17.35
C ASN A 282 0.73 -4.86 -17.79
N GLN A 283 0.04 -4.94 -18.91
CA GLN A 283 -0.82 -3.89 -19.41
C GLN A 283 -2.24 -4.44 -19.55
N THR A 284 -3.21 -3.70 -19.08
CA THR A 284 -4.61 -4.08 -19.12
C THR A 284 -5.41 -3.01 -19.86
N TYR A 285 -6.20 -3.44 -20.81
CA TYR A 285 -7.14 -2.59 -21.54
C TYR A 285 -8.53 -3.20 -21.41
N GLY A 286 -9.52 -2.36 -21.20
CA GLY A 286 -10.89 -2.83 -21.11
C GLY A 286 -11.88 -1.77 -21.60
N ALA A 287 -12.95 -2.24 -22.21
CA ALA A 287 -14.10 -1.42 -22.56
C ALA A 287 -15.38 -2.17 -22.24
N ASN A 288 -16.30 -1.50 -21.58
CA ASN A 288 -17.64 -1.98 -21.32
C ASN A 288 -18.63 -0.94 -21.81
N VAL A 289 -19.51 -1.33 -22.74
CA VAL A 289 -20.58 -0.49 -23.24
C VAL A 289 -21.91 -1.07 -22.82
N SER A 290 -22.77 -0.27 -22.20
CA SER A 290 -24.12 -0.68 -21.80
C SER A 290 -25.14 0.29 -22.38
N TYR A 291 -26.19 -0.27 -22.94
CA TYR A 291 -27.33 0.46 -23.50
C TYR A 291 -28.60 0.02 -22.78
N THR A 292 -29.40 0.99 -22.31
CA THR A 292 -30.66 0.75 -21.64
C THR A 292 -31.79 1.35 -22.45
N GLU A 293 -32.77 0.53 -22.80
CA GLU A 293 -34.01 0.89 -23.52
C GLU A 293 -35.25 0.73 -22.60
N PRO A 294 -36.00 1.80 -22.37
CA PRO A 294 -37.29 1.69 -21.68
C PRO A 294 -38.37 1.11 -22.61
N LEU A 295 -38.93 -0.03 -22.22
CA LEU A 295 -39.98 -0.75 -22.96
C LEU A 295 -41.43 -0.36 -22.55
N GLY A 296 -41.58 0.51 -21.54
CA GLY A 296 -42.87 0.94 -21.00
C GLY A 296 -42.90 0.90 -19.48
N ASN A 297 -44.09 0.95 -18.88
CA ASN A 297 -44.28 1.07 -17.43
C ASN A 297 -43.35 0.17 -16.61
N ARG A 298 -42.25 0.79 -16.08
CA ARG A 298 -41.23 0.19 -15.20
C ARG A 298 -40.49 -1.04 -15.80
N LYS A 299 -40.53 -1.23 -17.13
CA LYS A 299 -39.80 -2.27 -17.83
C LYS A 299 -38.63 -1.66 -18.61
N TYR A 300 -37.46 -2.26 -18.46
CA TYR A 300 -36.24 -1.85 -19.13
C TYR A 300 -35.57 -3.07 -19.76
N LEU A 301 -35.00 -2.90 -20.92
CA LEU A 301 -34.12 -3.86 -21.56
C LEU A 301 -32.69 -3.26 -21.48
N GLU A 302 -31.77 -4.02 -20.95
CA GLU A 302 -30.36 -3.65 -20.93
C GLU A 302 -29.55 -4.64 -21.77
N ALA A 303 -28.70 -4.09 -22.65
CA ALA A 303 -27.73 -4.85 -23.41
C ALA A 303 -26.34 -4.31 -23.07
N SER A 304 -25.41 -5.19 -22.74
CA SER A 304 -24.03 -4.82 -22.44
C SER A 304 -23.04 -5.67 -23.20
N TYR A 305 -21.92 -5.06 -23.58
CA TYR A 305 -20.79 -5.72 -24.19
C TYR A 305 -19.52 -5.35 -23.43
N ASN A 306 -18.73 -6.37 -23.08
CA ASN A 306 -17.48 -6.21 -22.34
C ASN A 306 -16.35 -6.85 -23.13
N ILE A 307 -15.25 -6.13 -23.27
CA ILE A 307 -13.98 -6.64 -23.79
C ILE A 307 -12.86 -6.25 -22.82
N ARG A 308 -11.97 -7.18 -22.54
CA ARG A 308 -10.81 -6.96 -21.68
C ARG A 308 -9.64 -7.81 -22.18
N THR A 309 -8.45 -7.24 -22.22
CA THR A 309 -7.19 -7.94 -22.51
C THR A 309 -6.31 -7.91 -21.27
#